data_bb80b5d906e774f8d5fc7c7736606ce2
#
_entry.id   bb80b5d906e774f8d5fc7c7736606ce2
#
_cell.length_a   1.000
_cell.length_b   1.000
_cell.length_c   1.000
_cell.angle_alpha   90.00
_cell.angle_beta   90.00
_cell.angle_gamma   90.00
#
_symmetry.space_group_name_H-M   'P 1'
#
loop_
_entity.id
_entity.type
_entity.pdbx_description
1 polymer ?
#
loop_
_entity_poly.entity_id
_entity_poly.type
_entity_poly.pdbx_seq_one_letter_code
_entity_poly.pdbx_strand_id
1 'polypeptide(L)'
;MLETYVKKILSSKVYDLAKETPLSPARLLTQRFGTQVYLKREDLQSIFSFKLRGAYNRMVHIDAKQLEKGVVTASAGNHAQGVAVAADKLNVKATVVMGFNTPAIKVESVKNFGAKVILHGDSYDEAAEFANNLAESEGSTYIHPYDDPLVIAGQGTVGMEIANQHTGHIDAIFVPVGGGGLIAGIACFFKYLRPRTKIIGVEAEGSACLFEAKKSGRRVKLPRESLDLFADGVSVAQIGDEPFKVAKHHVDAVVKVSTDEICASIKDVFEETRSIAEPAGALAVAGMKKYLSGSKRKFSTVVAIVSGANVNFDRLRHISERAEVGEDREAIFATTIKEERGSFLDFCRDLGSRSITEFNYRKTQEELANIYVGLEIANKEKRKDLLKKLKVKGYRVVDMTENEAAKVHIRHMVGGPKLDSQDELLYRFEFPERPGALMQFLTVLGSRWDISLFHYRNHGAAWGRVLVGFCSKESERNELSSYLAQIGYRFWEEDANPAYKLFLS
;
A
#
# COMPACT_ATOMS: atom_id res chain seq x y z
N MET A 1 19.05 -9.72 25.00
CA MET A 1 18.22 -9.71 23.77
C MET A 1 19.06 -9.30 22.53
N LEU A 2 19.63 -8.09 22.45
CA LEU A 2 20.38 -7.66 21.25
C LEU A 2 21.52 -8.62 20.89
N GLU A 3 22.39 -8.94 21.82
CA GLU A 3 23.52 -9.87 21.60
C GLU A 3 23.05 -11.25 21.08
N THR A 4 21.97 -11.78 21.62
CA THR A 4 21.38 -13.05 21.18
C THR A 4 20.95 -13.01 19.72
N TYR A 5 20.27 -11.90 19.30
CA TYR A 5 19.88 -11.72 17.90
C TYR A 5 21.09 -11.48 16.99
N VAL A 6 22.09 -10.68 17.44
CA VAL A 6 23.31 -10.46 16.65
C VAL A 6 24.04 -11.77 16.38
N LYS A 7 24.19 -12.64 17.39
CA LYS A 7 24.77 -13.99 17.20
C LYS A 7 23.99 -14.81 16.18
N LYS A 8 22.64 -14.80 16.23
CA LYS A 8 21.79 -15.47 15.25
C LYS A 8 21.92 -14.87 13.84
N ILE A 9 22.04 -13.53 13.72
CA ILE A 9 22.25 -12.83 12.43
C ILE A 9 23.58 -13.23 11.82
N LEU A 10 24.66 -13.22 12.60
CA LEU A 10 26.00 -13.59 12.15
C LEU A 10 26.13 -15.06 11.76
N SER A 11 25.33 -15.94 12.38
CA SER A 11 25.28 -17.37 12.05
C SER A 11 24.22 -17.74 11.01
N SER A 12 23.51 -16.76 10.45
CA SER A 12 22.47 -16.98 9.45
C SER A 12 23.05 -17.55 8.14
N LYS A 13 22.36 -18.53 7.58
CA LYS A 13 22.79 -19.21 6.33
C LYS A 13 22.09 -18.64 5.08
N VAL A 14 21.69 -17.36 5.11
CA VAL A 14 20.88 -16.76 4.03
C VAL A 14 21.59 -16.77 2.68
N TYR A 15 22.89 -16.68 2.65
CA TYR A 15 23.69 -16.54 1.41
C TYR A 15 23.81 -17.80 0.56
N ASP A 16 23.31 -18.92 1.03
CA ASP A 16 23.12 -20.11 0.19
C ASP A 16 22.03 -19.88 -0.89
N LEU A 17 21.15 -18.90 -0.67
CA LEU A 17 20.02 -18.56 -1.53
C LEU A 17 19.94 -17.06 -1.85
N ALA A 18 20.08 -16.20 -0.85
CA ALA A 18 19.99 -14.76 -1.00
C ALA A 18 21.31 -14.17 -1.53
N LYS A 19 21.19 -13.07 -2.29
CA LYS A 19 22.33 -12.26 -2.71
C LYS A 19 22.61 -11.16 -1.70
N GLU A 20 23.86 -10.78 -1.54
CA GLU A 20 24.18 -9.48 -0.95
C GLU A 20 23.76 -8.39 -1.94
N THR A 21 22.77 -7.61 -1.55
CA THR A 21 22.19 -6.57 -2.42
C THR A 21 22.96 -5.25 -2.26
N PRO A 22 23.03 -4.40 -3.30
CA PRO A 22 23.79 -3.16 -3.20
C PRO A 22 23.09 -2.14 -2.29
N LEU A 23 23.93 -1.31 -1.66
CA LEU A 23 23.54 -0.05 -1.04
C LEU A 23 23.82 1.08 -2.05
N SER A 24 22.81 1.43 -2.83
CA SER A 24 22.93 2.34 -3.97
C SER A 24 22.74 3.80 -3.54
N PRO A 25 23.58 4.74 -3.97
CA PRO A 25 23.35 6.16 -3.74
C PRO A 25 22.14 6.65 -4.56
N ALA A 26 21.25 7.41 -3.93
CA ALA A 26 20.10 8.03 -4.55
C ALA A 26 20.42 9.52 -4.82
N ARG A 27 20.84 9.83 -6.03
CA ARG A 27 21.42 11.14 -6.38
C ARG A 27 20.37 12.26 -6.38
N LEU A 28 19.20 12.02 -6.96
CA LEU A 28 18.13 13.00 -7.05
C LEU A 28 17.55 13.31 -5.66
N LEU A 29 17.34 12.28 -4.85
CA LEU A 29 16.89 12.46 -3.46
C LEU A 29 17.96 13.15 -2.60
N THR A 30 19.25 12.83 -2.81
CA THR A 30 20.37 13.52 -2.14
C THR A 30 20.35 15.01 -2.47
N GLN A 31 20.21 15.36 -3.74
CA GLN A 31 20.14 16.74 -4.19
C GLN A 31 18.91 17.47 -3.64
N ARG A 32 17.74 16.80 -3.63
CA ARG A 32 16.47 17.35 -3.14
C ARG A 32 16.51 17.69 -1.65
N PHE A 33 17.13 16.83 -0.82
CA PHE A 33 17.12 16.98 0.64
C PHE A 33 18.41 17.56 1.22
N GLY A 34 19.47 17.71 0.44
CA GLY A 34 20.78 18.14 0.94
C GLY A 34 21.38 17.16 1.98
N THR A 35 21.00 15.89 1.93
CA THR A 35 21.36 14.80 2.82
C THR A 35 21.77 13.61 1.97
N GLN A 36 22.88 12.95 2.27
CA GLN A 36 23.26 11.74 1.53
C GLN A 36 22.24 10.63 1.73
N VAL A 37 21.57 10.24 0.66
CA VAL A 37 20.54 9.20 0.66
C VAL A 37 21.06 7.96 -0.03
N TYR A 38 20.92 6.82 0.63
CA TYR A 38 21.21 5.50 0.08
C TYR A 38 19.96 4.62 0.08
N LEU A 39 19.82 3.80 -0.96
CA LEU A 39 18.75 2.79 -1.08
C LEU A 39 19.34 1.40 -0.92
N LYS A 40 18.88 0.65 0.07
CA LYS A 40 19.18 -0.78 0.19
C LYS A 40 18.24 -1.57 -0.69
N ARG A 41 18.77 -2.22 -1.72
CA ARG A 41 18.06 -2.73 -2.89
C ARG A 41 17.64 -4.19 -2.74
N GLU A 42 16.72 -4.48 -1.81
CA GLU A 42 16.18 -5.84 -1.62
C GLU A 42 15.21 -6.27 -2.75
N ASP A 43 14.77 -5.32 -3.57
CA ASP A 43 14.08 -5.55 -4.85
C ASP A 43 14.92 -6.30 -5.89
N LEU A 44 16.23 -6.37 -5.72
CA LEU A 44 17.16 -7.09 -6.62
C LEU A 44 17.42 -8.56 -6.20
N GLN A 45 16.75 -9.05 -5.18
CA GLN A 45 16.74 -10.48 -4.85
C GLN A 45 16.10 -11.32 -5.95
N SER A 46 16.36 -12.62 -6.00
CA SER A 46 15.84 -13.54 -7.03
C SER A 46 14.31 -13.62 -7.08
N ILE A 47 13.64 -13.36 -5.94
CA ILE A 47 12.18 -13.27 -5.84
C ILE A 47 11.70 -11.81 -5.69
N PHE A 48 12.53 -10.84 -6.04
CA PHE A 48 12.24 -9.41 -5.99
C PHE A 48 11.82 -8.89 -4.60
N SER A 49 12.25 -9.55 -3.51
CA SER A 49 12.01 -9.08 -2.13
C SER A 49 12.94 -9.74 -1.11
N PHE A 50 13.11 -9.10 0.05
CA PHE A 50 13.94 -9.60 1.16
C PHE A 50 13.42 -10.89 1.82
N LYS A 51 12.18 -11.27 1.57
CA LYS A 51 11.48 -12.33 2.31
C LYS A 51 12.15 -13.71 2.24
N LEU A 52 12.88 -14.00 1.16
CA LEU A 52 13.63 -15.27 1.05
C LEU A 52 14.67 -15.43 2.17
N ARG A 53 15.26 -14.34 2.68
CA ARG A 53 16.28 -14.39 3.73
C ARG A 53 15.78 -15.08 5.00
N GLY A 54 14.65 -14.58 5.53
CA GLY A 54 14.06 -15.14 6.75
C GLY A 54 13.45 -16.51 6.53
N ALA A 55 12.76 -16.73 5.39
CA ALA A 55 12.18 -18.02 5.04
C ALA A 55 13.25 -19.10 4.97
N TYR A 56 14.30 -18.85 4.19
CA TYR A 56 15.39 -19.80 4.04
C TYR A 56 16.12 -20.03 5.36
N ASN A 57 16.47 -18.95 6.07
CA ASN A 57 17.19 -19.09 7.36
C ASN A 57 16.38 -19.91 8.38
N ARG A 58 15.06 -19.76 8.41
CA ARG A 58 14.21 -20.58 9.29
C ARG A 58 14.22 -22.05 8.87
N MET A 59 14.05 -22.30 7.57
CA MET A 59 13.92 -23.67 7.04
C MET A 59 15.22 -24.48 7.17
N VAL A 60 16.37 -23.89 6.89
CA VAL A 60 17.67 -24.57 6.99
C VAL A 60 18.06 -24.96 8.42
N HIS A 61 17.40 -24.38 9.42
CA HIS A 61 17.58 -24.72 10.85
C HIS A 61 16.51 -25.67 11.39
N ILE A 62 15.63 -26.22 10.56
CA ILE A 62 14.72 -27.28 10.95
C ILE A 62 15.47 -28.62 10.94
N ASP A 63 15.21 -29.46 11.92
CA ASP A 63 15.75 -30.82 11.94
C ASP A 63 15.37 -31.59 10.67
N ALA A 64 16.28 -32.37 10.11
CA ALA A 64 16.09 -33.05 8.83
C ALA A 64 14.84 -33.95 8.83
N LYS A 65 14.59 -34.71 9.90
CA LYS A 65 13.42 -35.59 10.01
C LYS A 65 12.10 -34.78 10.04
N GLN A 66 12.13 -33.60 10.63
CA GLN A 66 10.99 -32.72 10.64
C GLN A 66 10.78 -32.04 9.27
N LEU A 67 11.87 -31.70 8.59
CA LEU A 67 11.86 -31.09 7.26
C LEU A 67 11.31 -32.04 6.19
N GLU A 68 11.56 -33.35 6.32
CA GLU A 68 11.00 -34.40 5.42
C GLU A 68 9.47 -34.40 5.40
N LYS A 69 8.81 -33.97 6.49
CA LYS A 69 7.35 -33.83 6.56
C LYS A 69 6.81 -32.64 5.76
N GLY A 70 7.71 -31.77 5.31
CA GLY A 70 7.37 -30.56 4.56
C GLY A 70 7.14 -29.33 5.43
N VAL A 71 6.85 -28.24 4.75
CA VAL A 71 6.56 -26.93 5.38
C VAL A 71 5.25 -26.37 4.88
N VAL A 72 4.58 -25.60 5.73
CA VAL A 72 3.33 -24.89 5.42
C VAL A 72 3.48 -23.43 5.76
N THR A 73 2.87 -22.56 4.96
CA THR A 73 2.74 -21.13 5.29
C THR A 73 1.43 -20.57 4.78
N ALA A 74 0.97 -19.45 5.36
CA ALA A 74 -0.11 -18.65 4.83
C ALA A 74 0.45 -17.31 4.34
N SER A 75 0.33 -17.06 3.02
CA SER A 75 0.71 -15.78 2.42
C SER A 75 0.30 -15.76 0.95
N ALA A 76 -0.24 -14.63 0.49
CA ALA A 76 -0.52 -14.37 -0.93
C ALA A 76 0.55 -13.47 -1.60
N GLY A 77 1.70 -13.24 -0.95
CA GLY A 77 2.70 -12.29 -1.42
C GLY A 77 4.13 -12.79 -1.30
N ASN A 78 5.04 -11.88 -1.01
CA ASN A 78 6.50 -12.10 -0.98
C ASN A 78 6.97 -13.26 -0.08
N HIS A 79 6.27 -13.49 1.05
CA HIS A 79 6.64 -14.59 1.94
C HIS A 79 6.32 -15.96 1.32
N ALA A 80 5.20 -16.06 0.61
CA ALA A 80 4.85 -17.28 -0.13
C ALA A 80 5.94 -17.67 -1.13
N GLN A 81 6.39 -16.70 -1.93
CA GLN A 81 7.50 -16.91 -2.87
C GLN A 81 8.81 -17.25 -2.15
N GLY A 82 9.07 -16.58 -1.01
CA GLY A 82 10.25 -16.85 -0.18
C GLY A 82 10.30 -18.27 0.36
N VAL A 83 9.15 -18.80 0.83
CA VAL A 83 9.04 -20.19 1.29
C VAL A 83 9.15 -21.16 0.12
N ALA A 84 8.48 -20.87 -0.99
CA ALA A 84 8.51 -21.74 -2.17
C ALA A 84 9.93 -21.91 -2.74
N VAL A 85 10.67 -20.80 -2.97
CA VAL A 85 12.04 -20.88 -3.48
C VAL A 85 13.02 -21.48 -2.46
N ALA A 86 12.78 -21.28 -1.17
CA ALA A 86 13.59 -21.93 -0.13
C ALA A 86 13.33 -23.44 -0.07
N ALA A 87 12.10 -23.87 -0.27
CA ALA A 87 11.71 -25.27 -0.33
C ALA A 87 12.30 -25.97 -1.56
N ASP A 88 12.23 -25.34 -2.72
CA ASP A 88 12.87 -25.83 -3.95
C ASP A 88 14.38 -26.02 -3.74
N LYS A 89 15.08 -25.01 -3.20
CA LYS A 89 16.50 -25.06 -2.88
C LYS A 89 16.88 -26.20 -1.92
N LEU A 90 16.01 -26.49 -0.94
CA LEU A 90 16.23 -27.55 0.06
C LEU A 90 15.65 -28.91 -0.36
N ASN A 91 15.01 -28.98 -1.53
CA ASN A 91 14.30 -30.17 -2.02
C ASN A 91 13.24 -30.68 -1.03
N VAL A 92 12.42 -29.75 -0.49
CA VAL A 92 11.39 -29.98 0.52
C VAL A 92 10.02 -29.66 -0.04
N LYS A 93 9.00 -30.42 0.34
CA LYS A 93 7.60 -30.10 0.00
C LYS A 93 7.15 -28.86 0.72
N ALA A 94 6.59 -27.90 -0.03
CA ALA A 94 5.98 -26.71 0.53
C ALA A 94 4.50 -26.62 0.15
N THR A 95 3.66 -26.31 1.13
CA THR A 95 2.24 -25.99 0.92
C THR A 95 2.02 -24.54 1.33
N VAL A 96 1.45 -23.76 0.39
CA VAL A 96 1.14 -22.34 0.61
C VAL A 96 -0.38 -22.16 0.59
N VAL A 97 -0.93 -21.65 1.69
CA VAL A 97 -2.36 -21.33 1.79
C VAL A 97 -2.57 -19.87 1.47
N MET A 98 -3.52 -19.59 0.57
CA MET A 98 -3.89 -18.24 0.13
C MET A 98 -5.39 -18.06 0.20
N GLY A 99 -5.88 -16.84 0.40
CA GLY A 99 -7.30 -16.54 0.32
C GLY A 99 -7.85 -16.72 -1.10
N PHE A 100 -9.16 -16.99 -1.23
CA PHE A 100 -9.84 -17.13 -2.52
C PHE A 100 -9.75 -15.88 -3.41
N ASN A 101 -9.57 -14.71 -2.80
CA ASN A 101 -9.43 -13.43 -3.48
C ASN A 101 -8.00 -13.14 -4.00
N THR A 102 -7.09 -14.12 -3.91
CA THR A 102 -5.71 -13.95 -4.40
C THR A 102 -5.68 -13.92 -5.93
N PRO A 103 -5.09 -12.89 -6.55
CA PRO A 103 -4.96 -12.82 -8.00
C PRO A 103 -4.23 -14.02 -8.58
N ALA A 104 -4.72 -14.54 -9.72
CA ALA A 104 -4.18 -15.75 -10.36
C ALA A 104 -2.66 -15.66 -10.62
N ILE A 105 -2.16 -14.47 -11.00
CA ILE A 105 -0.74 -14.25 -11.24
C ILE A 105 0.14 -14.53 -10.01
N LYS A 106 -0.36 -14.24 -8.81
CA LYS A 106 0.36 -14.52 -7.55
C LYS A 106 0.33 -16.02 -7.23
N VAL A 107 -0.80 -16.68 -7.49
CA VAL A 107 -0.93 -18.14 -7.34
C VAL A 107 0.04 -18.87 -8.26
N GLU A 108 0.05 -18.52 -9.55
CA GLU A 108 0.93 -19.13 -10.54
C GLU A 108 2.42 -18.85 -10.25
N SER A 109 2.74 -17.65 -9.78
CA SER A 109 4.11 -17.31 -9.39
C SER A 109 4.66 -18.27 -8.31
N VAL A 110 3.85 -18.64 -7.33
CA VAL A 110 4.26 -19.57 -6.26
C VAL A 110 4.31 -21.03 -6.76
N LYS A 111 3.36 -21.42 -7.60
CA LYS A 111 3.38 -22.76 -8.24
C LYS A 111 4.61 -22.97 -9.12
N ASN A 112 5.06 -21.92 -9.82
CA ASN A 112 6.26 -21.96 -10.66
C ASN A 112 7.55 -22.24 -9.88
N PHE A 113 7.56 -21.99 -8.57
CA PHE A 113 8.62 -22.41 -7.65
C PHE A 113 8.39 -23.81 -7.05
N GLY A 114 7.45 -24.60 -7.60
CA GLY A 114 7.20 -25.99 -7.19
C GLY A 114 6.35 -26.16 -5.93
N ALA A 115 5.86 -25.11 -5.31
CA ALA A 115 5.02 -25.22 -4.12
C ALA A 115 3.56 -25.59 -4.46
N LYS A 116 2.93 -26.42 -3.61
CA LYS A 116 1.49 -26.68 -3.66
C LYS A 116 0.74 -25.47 -3.14
N VAL A 117 -0.24 -24.97 -3.88
CA VAL A 117 -1.10 -23.87 -3.42
C VAL A 117 -2.49 -24.40 -3.08
N ILE A 118 -2.99 -24.02 -1.89
CA ILE A 118 -4.36 -24.26 -1.45
C ILE A 118 -5.04 -22.91 -1.30
N LEU A 119 -6.20 -22.73 -1.94
CA LEU A 119 -7.04 -21.55 -1.75
C LEU A 119 -8.05 -21.83 -0.65
N HIS A 120 -8.04 -21.02 0.43
CA HIS A 120 -8.93 -21.18 1.56
C HIS A 120 -9.23 -19.84 2.25
N GLY A 121 -10.50 -19.62 2.53
CA GLY A 121 -11.00 -18.42 3.23
C GLY A 121 -10.97 -17.14 2.36
N ASP A 122 -11.65 -16.12 2.85
CA ASP A 122 -11.72 -14.79 2.23
C ASP A 122 -10.76 -13.79 2.89
N SER A 123 -9.98 -14.24 3.89
CA SER A 123 -9.07 -13.39 4.65
C SER A 123 -7.73 -14.07 4.92
N TYR A 124 -6.73 -13.23 5.25
CA TYR A 124 -5.44 -13.74 5.73
C TYR A 124 -5.57 -14.55 7.03
N ASP A 125 -6.40 -14.08 7.98
CA ASP A 125 -6.58 -14.76 9.28
C ASP A 125 -7.15 -16.17 9.08
N GLU A 126 -8.15 -16.35 8.22
CA GLU A 126 -8.73 -17.66 7.88
C GLU A 126 -7.72 -18.58 7.18
N ALA A 127 -6.98 -18.02 6.19
CA ALA A 127 -5.93 -18.78 5.52
C ALA A 127 -4.82 -19.19 6.49
N ALA A 128 -4.44 -18.31 7.44
CA ALA A 128 -3.41 -18.59 8.44
C ALA A 128 -3.87 -19.65 9.47
N GLU A 129 -5.11 -19.58 9.92
CA GLU A 129 -5.69 -20.59 10.82
C GLU A 129 -5.73 -21.96 10.14
N PHE A 130 -6.23 -22.02 8.90
CA PHE A 130 -6.23 -23.26 8.13
C PHE A 130 -4.81 -23.82 7.92
N ALA A 131 -3.84 -22.95 7.60
CA ALA A 131 -2.45 -23.36 7.40
C ALA A 131 -1.80 -23.93 8.68
N ASN A 132 -2.11 -23.35 9.85
CA ASN A 132 -1.64 -23.87 11.15
C ASN A 132 -2.26 -25.24 11.45
N ASN A 133 -3.58 -25.40 11.28
CA ASN A 133 -4.28 -26.67 11.50
C ASN A 133 -3.76 -27.75 10.53
N LEU A 134 -3.49 -27.38 9.27
CA LEU A 134 -2.90 -28.28 8.29
C LEU A 134 -1.49 -28.73 8.73
N ALA A 135 -0.66 -27.79 9.18
CA ALA A 135 0.69 -28.08 9.66
C ALA A 135 0.67 -29.05 10.85
N GLU A 136 -0.25 -28.85 11.80
CA GLU A 136 -0.43 -29.75 12.95
C GLU A 136 -0.90 -31.14 12.51
N SER A 137 -1.89 -31.24 11.65
CA SER A 137 -2.48 -32.52 11.20
C SER A 137 -1.50 -33.35 10.34
N GLU A 138 -0.69 -32.70 9.51
CA GLU A 138 0.32 -33.36 8.68
C GLU A 138 1.66 -33.56 9.40
N GLY A 139 1.81 -32.96 10.59
CA GLY A 139 3.05 -32.92 11.35
C GLY A 139 4.16 -32.13 10.64
N SER A 140 3.81 -31.27 9.68
CA SER A 140 4.74 -30.38 8.97
C SER A 140 5.07 -29.14 9.78
N THR A 141 6.04 -28.32 9.33
CA THR A 141 6.42 -27.11 10.06
C THR A 141 5.78 -25.88 9.46
N TYR A 142 5.05 -25.10 10.26
CA TYR A 142 4.56 -23.79 9.87
C TYR A 142 5.70 -22.77 9.82
N ILE A 143 5.86 -22.08 8.69
CA ILE A 143 6.88 -21.02 8.52
C ILE A 143 6.19 -19.66 8.65
N HIS A 144 6.38 -19.04 9.81
CA HIS A 144 5.76 -17.75 10.11
C HIS A 144 6.40 -16.60 9.30
N PRO A 145 5.63 -15.66 8.73
CA PRO A 145 6.16 -14.61 7.85
C PRO A 145 7.03 -13.54 8.55
N TYR A 146 7.00 -13.45 9.88
CA TYR A 146 7.73 -12.42 10.64
C TYR A 146 7.94 -12.73 12.14
N ASP A 147 7.07 -13.51 12.78
CA ASP A 147 7.07 -13.73 14.24
C ASP A 147 7.79 -15.03 14.60
N ASP A 148 9.06 -15.11 14.22
CA ASP A 148 9.97 -16.22 14.51
C ASP A 148 11.41 -15.68 14.64
N PRO A 149 12.14 -16.02 15.71
CA PRO A 149 13.50 -15.52 15.94
C PRO A 149 14.50 -15.83 14.82
N LEU A 150 14.36 -16.94 14.11
CA LEU A 150 15.23 -17.30 12.98
C LEU A 150 14.84 -16.55 11.70
N VAL A 151 13.54 -16.29 11.49
CA VAL A 151 13.07 -15.40 10.43
C VAL A 151 13.59 -13.99 10.66
N ILE A 152 13.47 -13.44 11.87
CA ILE A 152 13.97 -12.13 12.25
C ILE A 152 15.50 -12.04 12.02
N ALA A 153 16.24 -13.08 12.42
CA ALA A 153 17.68 -13.14 12.22
C ALA A 153 18.07 -13.13 10.73
N GLY A 154 17.38 -13.90 9.89
CA GLY A 154 17.57 -13.87 8.44
C GLY A 154 17.33 -12.47 7.86
N GLN A 155 16.27 -11.78 8.27
CA GLN A 155 15.99 -10.40 7.85
C GLN A 155 17.03 -9.41 8.39
N GLY A 156 17.60 -9.67 9.56
CA GLY A 156 18.64 -8.84 10.18
C GLY A 156 19.95 -8.78 9.38
N THR A 157 20.20 -9.75 8.48
CA THR A 157 21.35 -9.72 7.56
C THR A 157 21.33 -8.50 6.63
N VAL A 158 20.16 -7.92 6.35
CA VAL A 158 20.04 -6.64 5.63
C VAL A 158 20.76 -5.54 6.40
N GLY A 159 20.58 -5.48 7.72
CA GLY A 159 21.31 -4.52 8.58
C GLY A 159 22.82 -4.78 8.60
N MET A 160 23.22 -6.05 8.64
CA MET A 160 24.64 -6.43 8.58
C MET A 160 25.29 -5.95 7.27
N GLU A 161 24.64 -6.19 6.13
CA GLU A 161 25.12 -5.73 4.83
C GLU A 161 25.27 -4.21 4.76
N ILE A 162 24.26 -3.45 5.25
CA ILE A 162 24.33 -1.98 5.28
C ILE A 162 25.54 -1.52 6.10
N ALA A 163 25.80 -2.13 7.26
CA ALA A 163 26.91 -1.76 8.11
C ALA A 163 28.28 -2.04 7.48
N ASN A 164 28.37 -3.11 6.68
CA ASN A 164 29.58 -3.49 5.93
C ASN A 164 29.78 -2.60 4.69
N GLN A 165 28.71 -2.27 3.98
CA GLN A 165 28.74 -1.48 2.75
C GLN A 165 28.94 0.03 2.99
N HIS A 166 28.60 0.52 4.19
CA HIS A 166 28.81 1.92 4.59
C HIS A 166 29.47 1.98 5.96
N THR A 167 30.78 2.18 5.97
CA THR A 167 31.59 2.24 7.20
C THR A 167 31.46 3.56 7.95
N GLY A 168 31.03 4.63 7.26
CA GLY A 168 30.80 5.95 7.83
C GLY A 168 29.57 6.01 8.78
N HIS A 169 29.33 7.20 9.30
CA HIS A 169 28.18 7.45 10.15
C HIS A 169 26.86 7.41 9.34
N ILE A 170 25.85 6.73 9.87
CA ILE A 170 24.47 6.73 9.37
C ILE A 170 23.60 7.34 10.46
N ASP A 171 22.92 8.45 10.15
CA ASP A 171 22.04 9.12 11.11
C ASP A 171 20.74 8.35 11.34
N ALA A 172 20.14 7.81 10.25
CA ALA A 172 18.89 7.10 10.33
C ALA A 172 18.74 6.02 9.24
N ILE A 173 18.04 4.94 9.58
CA ILE A 173 17.61 3.90 8.65
C ILE A 173 16.09 3.83 8.69
N PHE A 174 15.46 3.98 7.52
CA PHE A 174 14.02 3.89 7.34
C PHE A 174 13.66 2.50 6.85
N VAL A 175 12.74 1.85 7.58
CA VAL A 175 12.40 0.44 7.36
C VAL A 175 10.89 0.30 7.23
N PRO A 176 10.38 -0.34 6.16
CA PRO A 176 8.95 -0.60 6.02
C PRO A 176 8.49 -1.62 7.06
N VAL A 177 7.32 -1.37 7.66
CA VAL A 177 6.79 -2.21 8.74
C VAL A 177 5.41 -2.75 8.37
N GLY A 178 5.31 -4.08 8.38
CA GLY A 178 4.07 -4.83 8.49
C GLY A 178 4.10 -5.60 9.81
N GLY A 179 4.36 -6.91 9.78
CA GLY A 179 4.50 -7.72 11.00
C GLY A 179 5.75 -7.47 11.84
N GLY A 180 6.70 -6.67 11.36
CA GLY A 180 7.84 -6.15 12.12
C GLY A 180 9.13 -6.99 12.07
N GLY A 181 9.17 -8.12 11.36
CA GLY A 181 10.37 -8.99 11.33
C GLY A 181 11.63 -8.30 10.79
N LEU A 182 11.50 -7.51 9.72
CA LEU A 182 12.62 -6.78 9.11
C LEU A 182 13.18 -5.70 10.04
N ILE A 183 12.29 -4.85 10.57
CA ILE A 183 12.72 -3.76 11.45
C ILE A 183 13.31 -4.28 12.76
N ALA A 184 12.79 -5.38 13.30
CA ALA A 184 13.34 -6.01 14.49
C ALA A 184 14.76 -6.53 14.24
N GLY A 185 15.00 -7.22 13.12
CA GLY A 185 16.31 -7.71 12.75
C GLY A 185 17.35 -6.58 12.57
N ILE A 186 16.98 -5.55 11.80
CA ILE A 186 17.85 -4.37 11.57
C ILE A 186 18.10 -3.63 12.89
N ALA A 187 17.06 -3.44 13.71
CA ALA A 187 17.19 -2.75 14.98
C ALA A 187 18.13 -3.49 15.95
N CYS A 188 17.98 -4.82 16.07
CA CYS A 188 18.89 -5.61 16.89
C CYS A 188 20.34 -5.44 16.48
N PHE A 189 20.63 -5.51 15.19
CA PHE A 189 22.00 -5.40 14.68
C PHE A 189 22.56 -3.99 14.88
N PHE A 190 21.86 -2.96 14.43
CA PHE A 190 22.34 -1.58 14.49
C PHE A 190 22.43 -1.03 15.91
N LYS A 191 21.44 -1.31 16.79
CA LYS A 191 21.49 -0.83 18.16
C LYS A 191 22.60 -1.49 19.00
N TYR A 192 23.01 -2.69 18.60
CA TYR A 192 24.18 -3.33 19.20
C TYR A 192 25.50 -2.72 18.68
N LEU A 193 25.61 -2.55 17.35
CA LEU A 193 26.87 -2.15 16.71
C LEU A 193 27.06 -0.62 16.68
N ARG A 194 26.01 0.12 16.35
CA ARG A 194 25.98 1.57 16.13
C ARG A 194 24.77 2.21 16.83
N PRO A 195 24.73 2.27 18.18
CA PRO A 195 23.54 2.62 18.96
C PRO A 195 23.01 4.04 18.69
N ARG A 196 23.83 4.94 18.14
CA ARG A 196 23.43 6.31 17.78
C ARG A 196 22.63 6.39 16.48
N THR A 197 22.69 5.39 15.61
CA THR A 197 21.88 5.33 14.39
C THR A 197 20.39 5.18 14.77
N LYS A 198 19.55 6.06 14.27
CA LYS A 198 18.11 5.97 14.49
C LYS A 198 17.50 4.90 13.59
N ILE A 199 16.65 4.07 14.15
CA ILE A 199 15.83 3.10 13.41
C ILE A 199 14.40 3.64 13.36
N ILE A 200 13.94 3.95 12.17
CA ILE A 200 12.63 4.58 11.95
C ILE A 200 11.75 3.63 11.16
N GLY A 201 10.66 3.19 11.79
CA GLY A 201 9.63 2.40 11.14
C GLY A 201 8.77 3.28 10.23
N VAL A 202 8.36 2.73 9.10
CA VAL A 202 7.40 3.40 8.21
C VAL A 202 6.22 2.49 7.97
N GLU A 203 5.01 3.01 8.18
CA GLU A 203 3.75 2.29 8.02
C GLU A 203 2.77 3.08 7.15
N ALA A 204 1.94 2.35 6.39
CA ALA A 204 0.77 2.95 5.75
C ALA A 204 -0.25 3.38 6.81
N GLU A 205 -0.90 4.53 6.59
CA GLU A 205 -1.81 5.13 7.60
C GLU A 205 -2.90 4.18 8.09
N GLY A 206 -3.51 3.39 7.19
CA GLY A 206 -4.54 2.42 7.55
C GLY A 206 -4.03 1.14 8.20
N SER A 207 -2.72 0.85 8.15
CA SER A 207 -2.12 -0.40 8.66
C SER A 207 -1.00 -0.14 9.68
N ALA A 208 -1.12 0.93 10.47
CA ALA A 208 -0.08 1.42 11.37
C ALA A 208 -0.08 0.68 12.73
N CYS A 209 0.09 -0.64 12.72
CA CYS A 209 -0.01 -1.48 13.91
C CYS A 209 1.15 -1.28 14.91
N LEU A 210 2.38 -1.00 14.44
CA LEU A 210 3.51 -0.68 15.31
C LEU A 210 3.34 0.70 15.95
N PHE A 211 2.86 1.70 15.19
CA PHE A 211 2.61 3.04 15.73
C PHE A 211 1.63 2.98 16.91
N GLU A 212 0.49 2.31 16.74
CA GLU A 212 -0.50 2.16 17.80
C GLU A 212 0.02 1.30 18.97
N ALA A 213 0.79 0.25 18.68
CA ALA A 213 1.41 -0.56 19.72
C ALA A 213 2.46 0.22 20.55
N LYS A 214 3.27 1.07 19.91
CA LYS A 214 4.22 1.94 20.64
C LYS A 214 3.51 2.99 21.48
N LYS A 215 2.45 3.60 20.94
CA LYS A 215 1.65 4.59 21.65
C LYS A 215 0.98 4.01 22.89
N SER A 216 0.46 2.78 22.81
CA SER A 216 -0.24 2.11 23.91
C SER A 216 0.69 1.32 24.86
N GLY A 217 1.96 1.12 24.47
CA GLY A 217 2.93 0.30 25.21
C GLY A 217 2.68 -1.21 25.15
N ARG A 218 1.68 -1.67 24.39
CA ARG A 218 1.28 -3.08 24.19
C ARG A 218 0.90 -3.36 22.75
N ARG A 219 0.92 -4.62 22.34
CA ARG A 219 0.42 -5.00 21.01
C ARG A 219 -1.07 -4.66 20.89
N VAL A 220 -1.44 -4.07 19.78
CA VAL A 220 -2.82 -3.68 19.44
C VAL A 220 -3.20 -4.38 18.15
N LYS A 221 -4.36 -5.01 18.09
CA LYS A 221 -4.94 -5.53 16.85
C LYS A 221 -5.83 -4.44 16.26
N LEU A 222 -5.47 -3.97 15.07
CA LEU A 222 -6.25 -2.99 14.32
C LEU A 222 -7.54 -3.66 13.81
N PRO A 223 -8.65 -2.90 13.74
CA PRO A 223 -9.85 -3.38 13.07
C PRO A 223 -9.56 -3.75 11.62
N ARG A 224 -10.13 -4.85 11.14
CA ARG A 224 -9.89 -5.33 9.77
C ARG A 224 -10.33 -4.28 8.73
N GLU A 225 -11.40 -3.57 9.01
CA GLU A 225 -11.97 -2.51 8.18
C GLU A 225 -11.09 -1.27 8.05
N SER A 226 -10.13 -1.07 8.95
CA SER A 226 -9.18 0.06 8.87
C SER A 226 -7.96 -0.25 7.99
N LEU A 227 -7.72 -1.52 7.66
CA LEU A 227 -6.49 -1.92 6.96
C LEU A 227 -6.44 -1.34 5.55
N ASP A 228 -5.36 -0.62 5.27
CA ASP A 228 -5.02 -0.20 3.92
C ASP A 228 -4.44 -1.39 3.14
N LEU A 229 -5.15 -1.78 2.08
CA LEU A 229 -4.77 -2.90 1.23
C LEU A 229 -3.94 -2.46 0.01
N PHE A 230 -3.67 -1.16 -0.14
CA PHE A 230 -2.83 -0.68 -1.23
C PHE A 230 -1.40 -1.18 -1.09
N ALA A 231 -0.82 -1.09 0.10
CA ALA A 231 0.50 -1.65 0.41
C ALA A 231 0.36 -3.07 1.00
N ASP A 232 -0.18 -4.02 0.22
CA ASP A 232 -0.56 -5.37 0.65
C ASP A 232 0.57 -6.16 1.34
N GLY A 233 1.83 -5.96 0.93
CA GLY A 233 3.00 -6.59 1.56
C GLY A 233 3.25 -6.18 3.02
N VAL A 234 2.62 -5.11 3.50
CA VAL A 234 2.72 -4.59 4.88
C VAL A 234 1.36 -4.44 5.57
N SER A 235 0.26 -4.81 4.92
CA SER A 235 -1.09 -4.72 5.47
C SER A 235 -1.33 -5.81 6.52
N VAL A 236 -0.88 -5.55 7.75
CA VAL A 236 -0.92 -6.48 8.88
C VAL A 236 -1.69 -5.86 10.04
N ALA A 237 -2.70 -6.56 10.55
CA ALA A 237 -3.56 -6.07 11.62
C ALA A 237 -2.83 -5.93 12.96
N GLN A 238 -1.82 -6.74 13.22
CA GLN A 238 -1.09 -6.73 14.49
C GLN A 238 0.37 -7.08 14.28
N ILE A 239 1.27 -6.30 14.90
CA ILE A 239 2.71 -6.63 14.93
C ILE A 239 2.96 -7.96 15.67
N GLY A 240 3.97 -8.73 15.24
CA GLY A 240 4.40 -9.96 15.90
C GLY A 240 4.82 -9.73 17.35
N ASP A 241 4.79 -10.79 18.16
CA ASP A 241 5.20 -10.72 19.57
C ASP A 241 6.71 -10.49 19.69
N GLU A 242 7.51 -11.34 19.04
CA GLU A 242 8.97 -11.21 19.03
C GLU A 242 9.43 -9.87 18.40
N PRO A 243 8.91 -9.45 17.23
CA PRO A 243 9.22 -8.12 16.69
C PRO A 243 8.88 -6.97 17.63
N PHE A 244 7.75 -7.04 18.34
CA PHE A 244 7.34 -5.97 19.25
C PHE A 244 8.24 -5.88 20.49
N LYS A 245 8.71 -7.01 21.04
CA LYS A 245 9.69 -7.02 22.14
C LYS A 245 10.94 -6.21 21.78
N VAL A 246 11.40 -6.30 20.52
CA VAL A 246 12.52 -5.52 20.02
C VAL A 246 12.11 -4.07 19.74
N ALA A 247 11.03 -3.88 18.97
CA ALA A 247 10.64 -2.57 18.46
C ALA A 247 10.25 -1.60 19.57
N LYS A 248 9.65 -2.09 20.65
CA LYS A 248 9.27 -1.29 21.82
C LYS A 248 10.45 -0.48 22.38
N HIS A 249 11.65 -1.06 22.41
CA HIS A 249 12.85 -0.48 23.03
C HIS A 249 13.86 0.06 22.03
N HIS A 250 13.87 -0.43 20.79
CA HIS A 250 14.97 -0.22 19.85
C HIS A 250 14.56 0.46 18.53
N VAL A 251 13.27 0.72 18.31
CA VAL A 251 12.78 1.57 17.22
C VAL A 251 12.54 2.98 17.76
N ASP A 252 13.24 3.97 17.20
CA ASP A 252 13.26 5.34 17.74
C ASP A 252 11.98 6.11 17.43
N ALA A 253 11.43 5.93 16.21
CA ALA A 253 10.20 6.58 15.76
C ALA A 253 9.46 5.71 14.76
N VAL A 254 8.17 6.02 14.56
CA VAL A 254 7.35 5.45 13.49
C VAL A 254 6.67 6.59 12.73
N VAL A 255 6.77 6.56 11.41
CA VAL A 255 6.19 7.53 10.48
C VAL A 255 5.05 6.85 9.74
N LYS A 256 3.88 7.49 9.71
CA LYS A 256 2.75 7.05 8.91
C LYS A 256 2.72 7.83 7.60
N VAL A 257 2.42 7.13 6.49
CA VAL A 257 2.35 7.71 5.14
C VAL A 257 1.06 7.32 4.44
N SER A 258 0.56 8.24 3.63
CA SER A 258 -0.63 8.03 2.82
C SER A 258 -0.33 7.22 1.55
N THR A 259 -1.37 6.72 0.91
CA THR A 259 -1.28 6.05 -0.40
C THR A 259 -0.64 6.95 -1.46
N ASP A 260 -0.94 8.25 -1.46
CA ASP A 260 -0.39 9.19 -2.42
C ASP A 260 1.12 9.41 -2.18
N GLU A 261 1.56 9.53 -0.92
CA GLU A 261 2.98 9.60 -0.54
C GLU A 261 3.75 8.34 -0.97
N ILE A 262 3.10 7.16 -0.88
CA ILE A 262 3.68 5.89 -1.36
C ILE A 262 3.81 5.91 -2.89
N CYS A 263 2.77 6.29 -3.63
CA CYS A 263 2.80 6.39 -5.09
C CYS A 263 3.89 7.34 -5.58
N ALA A 264 4.00 8.52 -4.97
CA ALA A 264 5.07 9.47 -5.24
C ALA A 264 6.46 8.87 -5.02
N SER A 265 6.61 8.02 -3.99
CA SER A 265 7.89 7.38 -3.68
C SER A 265 8.23 6.20 -4.59
N ILE A 266 7.23 5.52 -5.16
CA ILE A 266 7.44 4.55 -6.24
C ILE A 266 8.05 5.26 -7.48
N LYS A 267 7.53 6.45 -7.81
CA LYS A 267 8.08 7.30 -8.87
C LYS A 267 9.54 7.69 -8.57
N ASP A 268 9.83 8.17 -7.34
CA ASP A 268 11.20 8.52 -6.95
C ASP A 268 12.16 7.32 -7.08
N VAL A 269 11.76 6.13 -6.60
CA VAL A 269 12.57 4.91 -6.75
C VAL A 269 12.81 4.58 -8.22
N PHE A 270 11.78 4.71 -9.06
CA PHE A 270 11.94 4.51 -10.51
C PHE A 270 12.87 5.52 -11.15
N GLU A 271 12.78 6.79 -10.81
CA GLU A 271 13.67 7.84 -11.33
C GLU A 271 15.14 7.61 -10.93
N GLU A 272 15.38 7.16 -9.69
CA GLU A 272 16.72 6.85 -9.18
C GLU A 272 17.33 5.57 -9.76
N THR A 273 16.50 4.55 -10.01
CA THR A 273 17.00 3.18 -10.19
C THR A 273 16.56 2.51 -11.48
N ARG A 274 15.55 3.03 -12.17
CA ARG A 274 14.82 2.43 -13.29
C ARG A 274 14.13 1.10 -12.93
N SER A 275 14.00 0.79 -11.64
CA SER A 275 13.20 -0.34 -11.13
C SER A 275 11.89 0.18 -10.54
N ILE A 276 10.81 -0.57 -10.73
CA ILE A 276 9.51 -0.23 -10.17
C ILE A 276 9.35 -1.00 -8.86
N ALA A 277 9.40 -0.29 -7.74
CA ALA A 277 9.11 -0.87 -6.43
C ALA A 277 7.61 -1.14 -6.27
N GLU A 278 7.27 -2.21 -5.55
CA GLU A 278 5.90 -2.40 -5.08
C GLU A 278 5.54 -1.36 -3.99
N PRO A 279 4.25 -1.11 -3.69
CA PRO A 279 3.87 -0.13 -2.67
C PRO A 279 4.56 -0.35 -1.33
N ALA A 280 4.64 -1.59 -0.84
CA ALA A 280 5.39 -1.92 0.37
C ALA A 280 6.90 -1.68 0.22
N GLY A 281 7.43 -1.85 -0.99
CA GLY A 281 8.85 -1.65 -1.32
C GLY A 281 9.30 -0.20 -1.28
N ALA A 282 8.42 0.74 -1.65
CA ALA A 282 8.71 2.18 -1.65
C ALA A 282 8.36 2.86 -0.31
N LEU A 283 7.70 2.17 0.60
CA LEU A 283 7.17 2.73 1.85
C LEU A 283 8.25 3.45 2.67
N ALA A 284 9.45 2.86 2.79
CA ALA A 284 10.55 3.46 3.55
C ALA A 284 11.02 4.80 2.94
N VAL A 285 11.00 4.93 1.62
CA VAL A 285 11.34 6.18 0.92
C VAL A 285 10.27 7.25 1.21
N ALA A 286 8.98 6.88 1.22
CA ALA A 286 7.90 7.80 1.57
C ALA A 286 8.06 8.35 3.00
N GLY A 287 8.32 7.47 3.97
CA GLY A 287 8.55 7.88 5.35
C GLY A 287 9.81 8.71 5.53
N MET A 288 10.89 8.40 4.81
CA MET A 288 12.11 9.18 4.79
C MET A 288 11.85 10.62 4.30
N LYS A 289 11.17 10.77 3.17
CA LYS A 289 10.79 12.07 2.60
C LYS A 289 10.00 12.90 3.61
N LYS A 290 8.96 12.32 4.19
CA LYS A 290 8.09 12.96 5.20
C LYS A 290 8.88 13.38 6.44
N TYR A 291 9.73 12.48 6.94
CA TYR A 291 10.52 12.72 8.14
C TYR A 291 11.57 13.82 7.94
N LEU A 292 12.29 13.82 6.82
CA LEU A 292 13.29 14.83 6.49
C LEU A 292 12.66 16.20 6.28
N SER A 293 11.53 16.27 5.56
CA SER A 293 10.79 17.52 5.32
C SER A 293 10.22 18.15 6.61
N GLY A 294 9.81 17.32 7.56
CA GLY A 294 9.29 17.78 8.85
C GLY A 294 10.36 18.08 9.92
N SER A 295 11.63 17.77 9.65
CA SER A 295 12.70 17.88 10.64
C SER A 295 13.47 19.20 10.54
N LYS A 296 13.65 19.86 11.68
CA LYS A 296 14.56 21.02 11.79
C LYS A 296 16.04 20.58 11.88
N ARG A 297 16.30 19.31 12.18
CA ARG A 297 17.67 18.75 12.27
C ARG A 297 18.19 18.45 10.88
N LYS A 298 19.43 18.84 10.61
CA LYS A 298 20.17 18.37 9.41
C LYS A 298 20.68 16.95 9.64
N PHE A 299 20.50 16.11 8.66
CA PHE A 299 21.05 14.75 8.59
C PHE A 299 22.22 14.76 7.60
N SER A 300 23.25 13.99 7.89
CA SER A 300 24.38 13.79 7.00
C SER A 300 24.12 12.64 6.03
N THR A 301 23.74 11.50 6.59
CA THR A 301 23.53 10.26 5.81
C THR A 301 22.31 9.49 6.32
N VAL A 302 21.45 9.10 5.40
CA VAL A 302 20.29 8.25 5.69
C VAL A 302 20.18 7.09 4.70
N VAL A 303 19.57 6.01 5.16
CA VAL A 303 19.32 4.81 4.35
C VAL A 303 17.81 4.52 4.34
N ALA A 304 17.24 4.23 3.18
CA ALA A 304 15.89 3.70 3.03
C ALA A 304 15.93 2.31 2.40
N ILE A 305 15.10 1.38 2.92
CA ILE A 305 15.05 0.01 2.41
C ILE A 305 14.03 -0.07 1.27
N VAL A 306 14.47 -0.36 0.05
CA VAL A 306 13.58 -0.77 -1.05
C VAL A 306 13.35 -2.26 -0.91
N SER A 307 12.25 -2.63 -0.25
CA SER A 307 12.06 -3.98 0.28
C SER A 307 11.52 -4.99 -0.71
N GLY A 308 10.94 -4.53 -1.84
CA GLY A 308 10.45 -5.42 -2.88
C GLY A 308 9.94 -4.70 -4.13
N ALA A 309 9.72 -5.49 -5.20
CA ALA A 309 9.26 -5.05 -6.52
C ALA A 309 8.17 -5.95 -7.13
N ASN A 310 7.51 -6.79 -6.36
CA ASN A 310 6.45 -7.70 -6.82
C ASN A 310 5.13 -6.97 -7.08
N VAL A 311 5.16 -5.99 -7.99
CA VAL A 311 4.01 -5.20 -8.38
C VAL A 311 3.30 -5.80 -9.59
N ASN A 312 1.96 -5.88 -9.55
CA ASN A 312 1.17 -6.19 -10.74
C ASN A 312 1.21 -5.02 -11.71
N PHE A 313 1.42 -5.31 -13.00
CA PHE A 313 1.51 -4.29 -14.05
C PHE A 313 0.26 -3.41 -14.12
N ASP A 314 -0.93 -3.98 -13.91
CA ASP A 314 -2.21 -3.25 -13.91
C ASP A 314 -2.29 -2.14 -12.84
N ARG A 315 -1.50 -2.27 -11.75
CA ARG A 315 -1.42 -1.24 -10.70
C ARG A 315 -0.67 0.02 -11.12
N LEU A 316 0.17 -0.07 -12.15
CA LEU A 316 1.03 1.04 -12.57
C LEU A 316 0.23 2.26 -12.99
N ARG A 317 -0.92 2.07 -13.62
CA ARG A 317 -1.81 3.17 -13.98
C ARG A 317 -2.27 3.94 -12.75
N HIS A 318 -2.77 3.22 -11.75
CA HIS A 318 -3.23 3.82 -10.49
C HIS A 318 -2.09 4.53 -9.74
N ILE A 319 -0.90 3.91 -9.71
CA ILE A 319 0.30 4.51 -9.10
C ILE A 319 0.67 5.81 -9.82
N SER A 320 0.73 5.79 -11.15
CA SER A 320 1.09 6.95 -11.97
C SER A 320 0.11 8.11 -11.76
N GLU A 321 -1.19 7.84 -11.72
CA GLU A 321 -2.23 8.86 -11.52
C GLU A 321 -2.17 9.54 -10.15
N ARG A 322 -1.66 8.86 -9.12
CA ARG A 322 -1.56 9.38 -7.75
C ARG A 322 -0.19 9.95 -7.40
N ALA A 323 0.84 9.62 -8.17
CA ALA A 323 2.20 10.04 -7.87
C ALA A 323 2.36 11.56 -7.84
N GLU A 324 1.74 12.28 -8.78
CA GLU A 324 1.81 13.74 -8.84
C GLU A 324 1.03 14.41 -7.69
N VAL A 325 -0.09 13.81 -7.25
CA VAL A 325 -0.84 14.27 -6.08
C VAL A 325 0.00 14.11 -4.82
N GLY A 326 0.65 12.97 -4.64
CA GLY A 326 1.51 12.68 -3.50
C GLY A 326 2.78 13.53 -3.44
N GLU A 327 3.17 14.15 -4.55
CA GLU A 327 4.25 15.15 -4.63
C GLU A 327 3.77 16.58 -4.35
N ASP A 328 2.47 16.79 -4.08
CA ASP A 328 1.83 18.11 -4.06
C ASP A 328 2.02 18.90 -5.38
N ARG A 329 2.16 18.18 -6.50
CA ARG A 329 2.38 18.78 -7.85
C ARG A 329 1.13 18.83 -8.71
N GLU A 330 0.03 18.25 -8.25
CA GLU A 330 -1.27 18.32 -8.90
C GLU A 330 -2.30 18.93 -7.96
N ALA A 331 -3.11 19.86 -8.49
CA ALA A 331 -4.32 20.35 -7.85
C ALA A 331 -5.52 19.81 -8.61
N ILE A 332 -6.43 19.14 -7.91
CA ILE A 332 -7.71 18.68 -8.45
C ILE A 332 -8.81 19.49 -7.80
N PHE A 333 -9.65 20.13 -8.59
CA PHE A 333 -10.77 20.91 -8.06
C PHE A 333 -11.95 20.94 -9.03
N ALA A 334 -13.12 21.21 -8.48
CA ALA A 334 -14.30 21.52 -9.25
C ALA A 334 -14.57 23.02 -9.22
N THR A 335 -15.08 23.54 -10.30
CA THR A 335 -15.56 24.91 -10.40
C THR A 335 -16.82 25.00 -11.23
N THR A 336 -17.58 26.08 -11.03
CA THR A 336 -18.81 26.35 -11.76
C THR A 336 -18.60 27.60 -12.61
N ILE A 337 -18.91 27.51 -13.89
CA ILE A 337 -18.93 28.66 -14.81
C ILE A 337 -20.33 28.85 -15.39
N LYS A 338 -20.58 30.02 -15.95
CA LYS A 338 -21.82 30.26 -16.70
C LYS A 338 -21.81 29.55 -18.05
N GLU A 339 -22.94 29.01 -18.48
CA GLU A 339 -23.13 28.39 -19.81
C GLU A 339 -23.32 29.46 -20.91
N GLU A 340 -22.40 30.43 -20.99
CA GLU A 340 -22.37 31.50 -21.96
C GLU A 340 -21.16 31.37 -22.89
N ARG A 341 -21.29 31.85 -24.13
CA ARG A 341 -20.17 31.89 -25.08
C ARG A 341 -19.00 32.70 -24.52
N GLY A 342 -17.82 32.10 -24.46
CA GLY A 342 -16.59 32.71 -23.96
C GLY A 342 -16.26 32.44 -22.51
N SER A 343 -17.22 32.06 -21.66
CA SER A 343 -16.97 31.77 -20.21
C SER A 343 -15.91 30.72 -20.00
N PHE A 344 -15.90 29.68 -20.83
CA PHE A 344 -14.87 28.63 -20.79
C PHE A 344 -13.47 29.21 -21.10
N LEU A 345 -13.35 30.05 -22.13
CA LEU A 345 -12.09 30.67 -22.50
C LEU A 345 -11.59 31.62 -21.41
N ASP A 346 -12.48 32.40 -20.84
CA ASP A 346 -12.12 33.33 -19.75
C ASP A 346 -11.67 32.58 -18.50
N PHE A 347 -12.34 31.46 -18.18
CA PHE A 347 -11.89 30.59 -17.12
C PHE A 347 -10.49 30.02 -17.39
N CYS A 348 -10.22 29.51 -18.59
CA CYS A 348 -8.89 29.02 -18.96
C CYS A 348 -7.81 30.12 -18.88
N ARG A 349 -8.14 31.38 -19.27
CA ARG A 349 -7.23 32.53 -19.08
C ARG A 349 -6.92 32.78 -17.61
N ASP A 350 -7.92 32.63 -16.74
CA ASP A 350 -7.77 32.82 -15.31
C ASP A 350 -6.95 31.73 -14.62
N LEU A 351 -6.95 30.51 -15.16
CA LEU A 351 -6.03 29.44 -14.77
C LEU A 351 -4.58 29.79 -15.11
N GLY A 352 -4.34 30.59 -16.16
CA GLY A 352 -3.01 30.93 -16.67
C GLY A 352 -2.37 29.80 -17.46
N SER A 353 -1.09 29.96 -17.81
CA SER A 353 -0.32 29.00 -18.63
C SER A 353 0.18 27.79 -17.85
N ARG A 354 -0.71 27.11 -17.08
CA ARG A 354 -0.36 25.87 -16.35
C ARG A 354 -0.68 24.65 -17.20
N SER A 355 0.10 23.60 -17.03
CA SER A 355 -0.23 22.30 -17.62
C SER A 355 -1.53 21.78 -17.01
N ILE A 356 -2.49 21.48 -17.87
CA ILE A 356 -3.75 20.82 -17.48
C ILE A 356 -3.48 19.31 -17.49
N THR A 357 -3.72 18.64 -16.38
CA THR A 357 -3.60 17.19 -16.27
C THR A 357 -4.93 16.51 -16.56
N GLU A 358 -6.03 17.19 -16.29
CA GLU A 358 -7.37 16.70 -16.55
C GLU A 358 -8.39 17.82 -16.63
N PHE A 359 -9.39 17.64 -17.49
CA PHE A 359 -10.45 18.61 -17.67
C PHE A 359 -11.75 17.91 -18.06
N ASN A 360 -12.72 17.88 -17.15
CA ASN A 360 -14.05 17.34 -17.40
C ASN A 360 -15.09 18.44 -17.31
N TYR A 361 -15.76 18.65 -18.42
CA TYR A 361 -16.87 19.55 -18.54
C TYR A 361 -18.15 18.75 -18.85
N ARG A 362 -19.22 19.05 -18.12
CA ARG A 362 -20.54 18.50 -18.36
C ARG A 362 -21.52 19.65 -18.62
N LYS A 363 -22.10 19.65 -19.79
CA LYS A 363 -23.20 20.56 -20.12
C LYS A 363 -24.45 20.10 -19.38
N THR A 364 -25.05 20.99 -18.63
CA THR A 364 -26.37 20.79 -18.02
C THR A 364 -27.41 21.62 -18.77
N GLN A 365 -28.69 21.38 -18.57
CA GLN A 365 -29.76 22.26 -19.09
C GLN A 365 -29.88 23.56 -18.26
N GLU A 366 -29.01 23.74 -17.26
CA GLU A 366 -28.98 24.87 -16.37
C GLU A 366 -28.08 26.01 -16.94
N GLU A 367 -28.23 27.20 -16.39
CA GLU A 367 -27.40 28.38 -16.73
C GLU A 367 -25.93 28.24 -16.29
N LEU A 368 -25.61 27.22 -15.52
CA LEU A 368 -24.30 26.98 -14.91
C LEU A 368 -23.77 25.59 -15.26
N ALA A 369 -22.51 25.53 -15.66
CA ALA A 369 -21.80 24.27 -15.89
C ALA A 369 -20.76 23.98 -14.80
N ASN A 370 -20.67 22.74 -14.40
CA ASN A 370 -19.64 22.25 -13.51
C ASN A 370 -18.45 21.71 -14.28
N ILE A 371 -17.25 22.14 -13.89
CA ILE A 371 -15.99 21.72 -14.51
C ILE A 371 -15.14 21.02 -13.46
N TYR A 372 -14.64 19.85 -13.79
CA TYR A 372 -13.61 19.16 -13.04
C TYR A 372 -12.25 19.43 -13.67
N VAL A 373 -11.28 19.89 -12.89
CA VAL A 373 -9.97 20.34 -13.38
C VAL A 373 -8.86 19.72 -12.57
N GLY A 374 -7.90 19.13 -13.27
CA GLY A 374 -6.58 18.78 -12.77
C GLY A 374 -5.52 19.72 -13.36
N LEU A 375 -4.65 20.27 -12.54
CA LEU A 375 -3.57 21.18 -12.95
C LEU A 375 -2.25 20.82 -12.28
N GLU A 376 -1.16 20.93 -13.03
CA GLU A 376 0.17 20.93 -12.44
C GLU A 376 0.41 22.19 -11.61
N ILE A 377 0.93 21.98 -10.40
CA ILE A 377 1.32 23.03 -9.44
C ILE A 377 2.72 22.77 -8.92
N ALA A 378 3.39 23.82 -8.45
CA ALA A 378 4.74 23.68 -7.92
C ALA A 378 4.77 23.06 -6.51
N ASN A 379 3.76 23.32 -5.68
CA ASN A 379 3.63 22.82 -4.30
C ASN A 379 2.26 23.17 -3.71
N LYS A 380 2.01 22.68 -2.49
CA LYS A 380 0.75 22.89 -1.74
C LYS A 380 0.40 24.36 -1.47
N GLU A 381 1.38 25.23 -1.27
CA GLU A 381 1.13 26.67 -1.06
C GLU A 381 0.57 27.27 -2.34
N LYS A 382 1.15 26.94 -3.50
CA LYS A 382 0.66 27.41 -4.80
C LYS A 382 -0.73 26.89 -5.13
N ARG A 383 -1.11 25.69 -4.66
CA ARG A 383 -2.49 25.20 -4.73
C ARG A 383 -3.45 26.13 -3.98
N LYS A 384 -3.15 26.45 -2.73
CA LYS A 384 -3.97 27.36 -1.92
C LYS A 384 -4.10 28.74 -2.54
N ASP A 385 -3.00 29.29 -3.04
CA ASP A 385 -2.97 30.59 -3.72
C ASP A 385 -3.85 30.62 -4.96
N LEU A 386 -3.78 29.54 -5.79
CA LEU A 386 -4.60 29.39 -6.98
C LEU A 386 -6.09 29.38 -6.66
N LEU A 387 -6.49 28.51 -5.72
CA LEU A 387 -7.90 28.38 -5.33
C LEU A 387 -8.44 29.67 -4.73
N LYS A 388 -7.61 30.39 -3.94
CA LYS A 388 -7.97 31.69 -3.39
C LYS A 388 -8.15 32.74 -4.51
N LYS A 389 -7.23 32.79 -5.48
CA LYS A 389 -7.31 33.69 -6.64
C LYS A 389 -8.60 33.46 -7.44
N LEU A 390 -8.96 32.21 -7.72
CA LEU A 390 -10.19 31.89 -8.45
C LEU A 390 -11.45 32.30 -7.67
N LYS A 391 -11.48 32.08 -6.35
CA LYS A 391 -12.58 32.54 -5.48
C LYS A 391 -12.74 34.06 -5.50
N VAL A 392 -11.63 34.82 -5.45
CA VAL A 392 -11.65 36.30 -5.54
C VAL A 392 -12.21 36.77 -6.87
N LYS A 393 -11.99 36.01 -7.97
CA LYS A 393 -12.57 36.31 -9.29
C LYS A 393 -14.04 35.90 -9.44
N GLY A 394 -14.67 35.38 -8.38
CA GLY A 394 -16.08 35.04 -8.36
C GLY A 394 -16.41 33.59 -8.72
N TYR A 395 -15.40 32.73 -8.94
CA TYR A 395 -15.64 31.31 -9.21
C TYR A 395 -16.02 30.57 -7.92
N ARG A 396 -17.01 29.69 -8.01
CA ARG A 396 -17.30 28.69 -6.97
C ARG A 396 -16.29 27.56 -7.10
N VAL A 397 -15.30 27.48 -6.22
CA VAL A 397 -14.23 26.48 -6.30
C VAL A 397 -14.28 25.55 -5.10
N VAL A 398 -14.28 24.26 -5.38
CA VAL A 398 -14.19 23.17 -4.38
C VAL A 398 -12.88 22.41 -4.61
N ASP A 399 -11.98 22.43 -3.62
CA ASP A 399 -10.75 21.62 -3.65
C ASP A 399 -11.10 20.14 -3.50
N MET A 400 -10.73 19.33 -4.46
CA MET A 400 -10.97 17.89 -4.52
C MET A 400 -9.67 17.08 -4.50
N THR A 401 -8.52 17.72 -4.28
CA THR A 401 -7.21 17.05 -4.31
C THR A 401 -7.12 15.90 -3.31
N GLU A 402 -7.77 16.04 -2.16
CA GLU A 402 -7.81 14.98 -1.13
C GLU A 402 -9.09 14.11 -1.19
N ASN A 403 -9.96 14.35 -2.18
CA ASN A 403 -11.22 13.61 -2.33
C ASN A 403 -10.99 12.29 -3.06
N GLU A 404 -11.18 11.16 -2.35
CA GLU A 404 -10.92 9.82 -2.91
C GLU A 404 -11.84 9.47 -4.08
N ALA A 405 -13.13 9.80 -4.00
CA ALA A 405 -14.06 9.57 -5.11
C ALA A 405 -13.67 10.38 -6.36
N ALA A 406 -13.21 11.61 -6.16
CA ALA A 406 -12.70 12.44 -7.25
C ALA A 406 -11.46 11.82 -7.92
N LYS A 407 -10.50 11.35 -7.14
CA LYS A 407 -9.25 10.74 -7.64
C LYS A 407 -9.46 9.41 -8.36
N VAL A 408 -10.40 8.59 -7.89
CA VAL A 408 -10.52 7.19 -8.35
C VAL A 408 -11.62 7.02 -9.38
N HIS A 409 -12.71 7.77 -9.27
CA HIS A 409 -13.90 7.58 -10.09
C HIS A 409 -14.21 8.77 -11.00
N ILE A 410 -14.42 9.95 -10.42
CA ILE A 410 -14.87 11.13 -11.19
C ILE A 410 -13.86 11.52 -12.26
N ARG A 411 -12.58 11.40 -11.95
CA ARG A 411 -11.46 11.65 -12.87
C ARG A 411 -11.61 10.95 -14.24
N HIS A 412 -12.34 9.84 -14.30
CA HIS A 412 -12.47 9.01 -15.51
C HIS A 412 -13.91 8.93 -16.00
N MET A 413 -14.83 9.65 -15.38
CA MET A 413 -16.22 9.63 -15.77
C MET A 413 -16.55 10.79 -16.70
N VAL A 414 -17.06 10.44 -17.88
CA VAL A 414 -17.80 11.37 -18.71
C VAL A 414 -19.23 11.37 -18.20
N GLY A 415 -19.62 12.42 -17.47
CA GLY A 415 -20.97 12.54 -16.93
C GLY A 415 -22.03 12.49 -18.05
N GLY A 416 -23.06 11.65 -17.89
CA GLY A 416 -24.28 11.68 -18.69
C GLY A 416 -25.35 12.58 -18.01
N PRO A 417 -26.43 12.98 -18.69
CA PRO A 417 -27.51 13.72 -18.06
C PRO A 417 -28.16 12.87 -16.96
N LYS A 418 -28.47 13.50 -15.83
CA LYS A 418 -29.34 12.89 -14.83
C LYS A 418 -30.71 12.65 -15.51
N LEU A 419 -31.29 11.49 -15.29
CA LEU A 419 -32.68 11.24 -15.67
C LEU A 419 -33.59 12.08 -14.75
N ASP A 420 -34.33 12.99 -15.33
CA ASP A 420 -35.11 14.07 -14.67
C ASP A 420 -36.16 13.64 -13.64
N SER A 421 -36.28 12.36 -13.29
CA SER A 421 -37.41 11.86 -12.51
C SER A 421 -37.11 10.85 -11.40
N GLN A 422 -35.86 10.55 -11.12
CA GLN A 422 -35.57 9.49 -10.13
C GLN A 422 -34.60 9.97 -9.04
N ASP A 423 -34.97 9.74 -7.79
CA ASP A 423 -34.08 9.84 -6.65
C ASP A 423 -32.95 8.80 -6.81
N GLU A 424 -31.72 9.20 -6.61
CA GLU A 424 -30.54 8.35 -6.72
C GLU A 424 -29.76 8.35 -5.42
N LEU A 425 -29.42 7.15 -4.95
CA LEU A 425 -28.50 6.93 -3.83
C LEU A 425 -27.20 6.36 -4.34
N LEU A 426 -26.08 6.97 -3.95
CA LEU A 426 -24.75 6.61 -4.42
C LEU A 426 -23.92 5.92 -3.35
N TYR A 427 -23.37 4.77 -3.70
CA TYR A 427 -22.52 3.98 -2.81
C TYR A 427 -21.19 3.62 -3.49
N ARG A 428 -20.14 3.66 -2.71
CA ARG A 428 -18.81 3.15 -3.10
C ARG A 428 -18.57 1.82 -2.39
N PHE A 429 -18.10 0.81 -3.15
CA PHE A 429 -17.84 -0.54 -2.65
C PHE A 429 -16.39 -0.96 -2.81
N GLU A 430 -15.97 -1.90 -1.98
CA GLU A 430 -14.81 -2.75 -2.18
C GLU A 430 -15.27 -4.16 -2.54
N PHE A 431 -15.04 -4.56 -3.79
CA PHE A 431 -15.34 -5.91 -4.26
C PHE A 431 -14.11 -6.79 -4.15
N PRO A 432 -14.23 -8.06 -3.68
CA PRO A 432 -13.12 -8.99 -3.75
C PRO A 432 -12.79 -9.29 -5.22
N GLU A 433 -11.49 -9.16 -5.59
CA GLU A 433 -11.00 -9.44 -6.94
C GLU A 433 -10.89 -10.94 -7.17
N ARG A 434 -12.04 -11.58 -7.35
CA ARG A 434 -12.16 -13.00 -7.71
C ARG A 434 -13.23 -13.21 -8.78
N PRO A 435 -13.10 -14.24 -9.63
CA PRO A 435 -14.14 -14.61 -10.57
C PRO A 435 -15.49 -14.78 -9.87
N GLY A 436 -16.53 -14.17 -10.43
CA GLY A 436 -17.88 -14.26 -9.90
C GLY A 436 -18.29 -13.26 -8.82
N ALA A 437 -17.38 -12.41 -8.30
CA ALA A 437 -17.73 -11.42 -7.26
C ALA A 437 -18.80 -10.44 -7.73
N LEU A 438 -18.70 -9.91 -8.96
CA LEU A 438 -19.72 -9.06 -9.55
C LEU A 438 -21.04 -9.83 -9.71
N MET A 439 -20.99 -11.08 -10.18
CA MET A 439 -22.19 -11.89 -10.35
C MET A 439 -22.87 -12.18 -9.00
N GLN A 440 -22.09 -12.47 -7.97
CA GLN A 440 -22.59 -12.64 -6.61
C GLN A 440 -23.30 -11.38 -6.13
N PHE A 441 -22.68 -10.21 -6.31
CA PHE A 441 -23.27 -8.92 -5.98
C PHE A 441 -24.61 -8.72 -6.70
N LEU A 442 -24.64 -8.87 -8.03
CA LEU A 442 -25.85 -8.69 -8.83
C LEU A 442 -26.94 -9.73 -8.49
N THR A 443 -26.54 -10.97 -8.18
CA THR A 443 -27.49 -12.04 -7.80
C THR A 443 -28.16 -11.73 -6.47
N VAL A 444 -27.40 -11.28 -5.47
CA VAL A 444 -27.94 -10.87 -4.17
C VAL A 444 -28.82 -9.63 -4.34
N LEU A 445 -28.37 -8.65 -5.12
CA LEU A 445 -29.12 -7.43 -5.40
C LEU A 445 -30.50 -7.74 -6.03
N GLY A 446 -30.53 -8.75 -6.90
CA GLY A 446 -31.77 -9.20 -7.58
C GLY A 446 -32.37 -8.11 -8.44
N SER A 447 -33.72 -8.17 -8.62
CA SER A 447 -34.49 -7.18 -9.40
C SER A 447 -35.14 -6.09 -8.53
N ARG A 448 -34.81 -6.03 -7.23
CA ARG A 448 -35.47 -5.10 -6.30
C ARG A 448 -34.95 -3.67 -6.44
N TRP A 449 -33.68 -3.51 -6.73
CA TRP A 449 -33.03 -2.22 -6.82
C TRP A 449 -32.44 -2.01 -8.21
N ASP A 450 -32.87 -0.95 -8.89
CA ASP A 450 -32.33 -0.58 -10.19
C ASP A 450 -31.04 0.19 -10.02
N ILE A 451 -30.01 -0.21 -10.76
CA ILE A 451 -28.71 0.47 -10.81
C ILE A 451 -28.81 1.62 -11.81
N SER A 452 -28.57 2.86 -11.36
CA SER A 452 -28.51 4.06 -12.19
C SER A 452 -27.10 4.41 -12.66
N LEU A 453 -26.10 4.00 -11.89
CA LEU A 453 -24.68 4.18 -12.16
C LEU A 453 -23.91 2.95 -11.70
N PHE A 454 -23.01 2.48 -12.51
CA PHE A 454 -22.06 1.43 -12.13
C PHE A 454 -20.69 1.72 -12.73
N HIS A 455 -19.73 2.01 -11.86
CA HIS A 455 -18.35 2.21 -12.27
C HIS A 455 -17.44 1.25 -11.50
N TYR A 456 -16.85 0.33 -12.23
CA TYR A 456 -15.88 -0.65 -11.72
C TYR A 456 -14.51 -0.39 -12.28
N ARG A 457 -13.50 -0.43 -11.40
CA ARG A 457 -12.12 -0.33 -11.82
C ARG A 457 -11.27 -1.37 -11.08
N ASN A 458 -10.66 -2.26 -11.87
CA ASN A 458 -9.64 -3.18 -11.36
C ASN A 458 -8.31 -2.43 -11.21
N HIS A 459 -7.74 -2.46 -10.02
CA HIS A 459 -6.46 -1.82 -9.69
C HIS A 459 -5.34 -2.84 -9.47
N GLY A 460 -5.57 -4.14 -9.78
CA GLY A 460 -4.61 -5.22 -9.52
C GLY A 460 -4.38 -5.50 -8.02
N ALA A 461 -5.27 -4.98 -7.16
CA ALA A 461 -5.30 -5.32 -5.72
C ALA A 461 -6.21 -6.53 -5.48
N ALA A 462 -6.23 -7.06 -4.25
CA ALA A 462 -7.19 -8.10 -3.85
C ALA A 462 -8.65 -7.59 -3.81
N TRP A 463 -8.85 -6.26 -3.89
CA TRP A 463 -10.15 -5.58 -3.81
C TRP A 463 -10.27 -4.53 -4.89
N GLY A 464 -11.32 -4.64 -5.70
CA GLY A 464 -11.69 -3.65 -6.72
C GLY A 464 -12.52 -2.52 -6.14
N ARG A 465 -12.38 -1.34 -6.72
CA ARG A 465 -13.16 -0.14 -6.34
C ARG A 465 -14.36 0.00 -7.26
N VAL A 466 -15.57 0.03 -6.69
CA VAL A 466 -16.82 0.08 -7.45
C VAL A 466 -17.66 1.26 -6.96
N LEU A 467 -18.16 2.07 -7.87
CA LEU A 467 -19.14 3.12 -7.59
C LEU A 467 -20.48 2.69 -8.19
N VAL A 468 -21.52 2.69 -7.38
CA VAL A 468 -22.87 2.26 -7.78
C VAL A 468 -23.89 3.31 -7.36
N GLY A 469 -24.67 3.78 -8.31
CA GLY A 469 -25.89 4.53 -8.06
C GLY A 469 -27.11 3.61 -8.09
N PHE A 470 -28.04 3.81 -7.20
CA PHE A 470 -29.30 3.09 -7.13
C PHE A 470 -30.47 4.06 -7.31
N CYS A 471 -31.42 3.73 -8.18
CA CYS A 471 -32.69 4.41 -8.27
C CYS A 471 -33.51 4.09 -7.02
N SER A 472 -33.43 4.95 -6.00
CA SER A 472 -34.11 4.72 -4.73
C SER A 472 -34.35 6.05 -4.02
N LYS A 473 -35.48 6.16 -3.32
CA LYS A 473 -35.84 7.35 -2.54
C LYS A 473 -35.03 7.42 -1.25
N GLU A 474 -34.84 8.63 -0.75
CA GLU A 474 -34.17 8.86 0.55
C GLU A 474 -34.86 8.08 1.69
N SER A 475 -36.17 7.93 1.64
CA SER A 475 -36.93 7.16 2.64
C SER A 475 -36.58 5.66 2.67
N GLU A 476 -36.02 5.12 1.59
CA GLU A 476 -35.64 3.72 1.44
C GLU A 476 -34.18 3.46 1.78
N ARG A 477 -33.39 4.50 2.10
CA ARG A 477 -31.95 4.44 2.39
C ARG A 477 -31.60 3.39 3.43
N ASN A 478 -32.30 3.38 4.57
CA ASN A 478 -31.99 2.44 5.66
C ASN A 478 -32.27 0.99 5.25
N GLU A 479 -33.29 0.75 4.43
CA GLU A 479 -33.61 -0.57 3.90
C GLU A 479 -32.54 -1.02 2.91
N LEU A 480 -32.16 -0.15 1.97
CA LEU A 480 -31.10 -0.40 1.02
C LEU A 480 -29.76 -0.68 1.74
N SER A 481 -29.36 0.17 2.69
CA SER A 481 -28.13 -0.02 3.46
C SER A 481 -28.13 -1.33 4.23
N SER A 482 -29.25 -1.72 4.85
CA SER A 482 -29.40 -2.99 5.54
C SER A 482 -29.30 -4.19 4.58
N TYR A 483 -29.82 -4.03 3.38
CA TYR A 483 -29.75 -5.04 2.33
C TYR A 483 -28.33 -5.18 1.78
N LEU A 484 -27.65 -4.06 1.52
CA LEU A 484 -26.26 -4.05 1.06
C LEU A 484 -25.30 -4.67 2.10
N ALA A 485 -25.58 -4.49 3.39
CA ALA A 485 -24.80 -5.12 4.46
C ALA A 485 -24.86 -6.66 4.40
N GLN A 486 -25.94 -7.25 3.91
CA GLN A 486 -26.10 -8.71 3.76
C GLN A 486 -25.21 -9.28 2.65
N ILE A 487 -24.77 -8.46 1.67
CA ILE A 487 -23.85 -8.88 0.62
C ILE A 487 -22.45 -9.18 1.19
N GLY A 488 -22.12 -8.57 2.34
CA GLY A 488 -20.86 -8.76 3.03
C GLY A 488 -19.69 -8.01 2.40
N TYR A 489 -19.92 -7.15 1.41
CA TYR A 489 -18.90 -6.25 0.85
C TYR A 489 -18.86 -4.95 1.63
N ARG A 490 -17.69 -4.37 1.82
CA ARG A 490 -17.56 -3.05 2.42
C ARG A 490 -18.13 -2.00 1.48
N PHE A 491 -18.91 -1.06 2.04
CA PHE A 491 -19.45 0.05 1.27
C PHE A 491 -19.50 1.33 2.11
N TRP A 492 -19.59 2.45 1.41
CA TRP A 492 -19.75 3.80 1.97
C TRP A 492 -20.82 4.54 1.17
N GLU A 493 -21.60 5.33 1.88
CA GLU A 493 -22.54 6.27 1.27
C GLU A 493 -21.76 7.47 0.72
N GLU A 494 -22.07 7.89 -0.49
CA GLU A 494 -21.37 8.98 -1.17
C GLU A 494 -22.29 10.15 -1.59
N ASP A 495 -23.57 10.14 -1.21
CA ASP A 495 -24.53 11.17 -1.60
C ASP A 495 -24.17 12.56 -1.08
N ALA A 496 -23.54 12.63 0.11
CA ALA A 496 -23.03 13.88 0.68
C ALA A 496 -21.76 14.38 0.02
N ASN A 497 -21.09 13.53 -0.79
CA ASN A 497 -19.81 13.84 -1.42
C ASN A 497 -19.94 14.99 -2.43
N PRO A 498 -19.12 16.06 -2.32
CA PRO A 498 -19.17 17.18 -3.27
C PRO A 498 -18.95 16.76 -4.72
N ALA A 499 -18.12 15.73 -4.97
CA ALA A 499 -17.87 15.25 -6.32
C ALA A 499 -19.14 14.66 -6.96
N TYR A 500 -19.94 13.90 -6.18
CA TYR A 500 -21.23 13.41 -6.66
C TYR A 500 -22.17 14.57 -7.02
N LYS A 501 -22.36 15.49 -6.07
CA LYS A 501 -23.29 16.62 -6.22
C LYS A 501 -22.97 17.54 -7.40
N LEU A 502 -21.69 17.59 -7.82
CA LEU A 502 -21.26 18.47 -8.90
C LEU A 502 -21.21 17.80 -10.27
N PHE A 503 -20.98 16.49 -10.31
CA PHE A 503 -20.67 15.81 -11.59
C PHE A 503 -21.58 14.61 -11.92
N LEU A 504 -22.32 14.10 -10.96
CA LEU A 504 -23.13 12.89 -11.14
C LEU A 504 -24.62 13.07 -10.80
N SER A 505 -24.97 14.11 -10.03
CA SER A 505 -26.38 14.42 -9.69
C SER A 505 -27.06 15.26 -10.75
#